data_b5dfb12f34cf2def759acc30467db456
#
_entry.id   b5dfb12f34cf2def759acc30467db456
#
_cell.length_a   1.000
_cell.length_b   1.000
_cell.length_c   1.000
_cell.angle_alpha   90.00
_cell.angle_beta   90.00
_cell.angle_gamma   90.00
#
_symmetry.space_group_name_H-M   'P 1'
#
loop_
_entity.id
_entity.type
_entity.pdbx_description
1 polymer ?
#
loop_
_entity_poly.entity_id
_entity_poly.type
_entity_poly.pdbx_seq_one_letter_code
_entity_poly.pdbx_strand_id
1 'polypeptide(L)'
;MNLDLKNKTAIVCGATQGIGLGISKELAKEGVNLILVARNKKKLTSCIKGFPNPEKHSFICVDFSKPNKLKEKLKIYFKNNNKPVHILINNTGGPKSGSLEGATNDEFIEAFNMHVLCNQILSSFVVPGMKKLGYGRIINIISTSVKIPITGLGVSNTVRGAVANWSKTMANELGEFQITVNNILPGYTNTGRLS
;
A
#
# COMPACT_ATOMS: atom_id res chain seq x y z
N MET A 1 9.70 10.30 20.06
CA MET A 1 10.73 10.50 19.00
C MET A 1 10.13 11.46 17.99
N ASN A 2 10.84 12.49 17.57
CA ASN A 2 10.39 13.34 16.46
C ASN A 2 10.79 12.68 15.14
N LEU A 3 9.79 12.31 14.31
CA LEU A 3 10.01 11.65 13.01
C LEU A 3 10.04 12.64 11.85
N ASP A 4 9.86 13.93 12.12
CA ASP A 4 9.80 15.00 11.12
C ASP A 4 8.80 14.69 9.97
N LEU A 5 7.61 14.21 10.33
CA LEU A 5 6.56 13.81 9.39
C LEU A 5 5.49 14.89 9.18
N LYS A 6 5.46 15.93 10.01
CA LYS A 6 4.47 17.00 9.93
C LYS A 6 4.42 17.62 8.52
N ASN A 7 3.21 17.76 7.99
CA ASN A 7 2.92 18.28 6.65
C ASN A 7 3.41 17.43 5.46
N LYS A 8 4.05 16.27 5.68
CA LYS A 8 4.31 15.32 4.60
C LYS A 8 2.98 14.72 4.11
N THR A 9 2.97 14.19 2.91
CA THR A 9 1.78 13.54 2.32
C THR A 9 2.05 12.05 2.17
N ALA A 10 1.11 11.22 2.62
CA ALA A 10 1.19 9.78 2.48
C ALA A 10 -0.03 9.20 1.75
N ILE A 11 0.22 8.30 0.79
CA ILE A 11 -0.80 7.37 0.29
C ILE A 11 -0.78 6.12 1.18
N VAL A 12 -1.94 5.75 1.72
CA VAL A 12 -2.10 4.51 2.49
C VAL A 12 -3.15 3.64 1.81
N CYS A 13 -2.72 2.49 1.32
CA CYS A 13 -3.60 1.50 0.69
C CYS A 13 -4.19 0.53 1.71
N GLY A 14 -5.39 -0.01 1.43
CA GLY A 14 -6.12 -0.86 2.37
C GLY A 14 -6.44 -0.17 3.70
N ALA A 15 -6.67 1.14 3.67
CA ALA A 15 -6.67 2.05 4.82
C ALA A 15 -7.91 1.97 5.73
N THR A 16 -8.91 1.14 5.42
CA THR A 16 -10.20 1.17 6.13
C THR A 16 -10.35 0.12 7.23
N GLN A 17 -9.36 -0.73 7.44
CA GLN A 17 -9.36 -1.77 8.48
C GLN A 17 -7.95 -2.31 8.75
N GLY A 18 -7.78 -3.06 9.84
CA GLY A 18 -6.55 -3.79 10.17
C GLY A 18 -5.30 -2.91 10.14
N ILE A 19 -4.21 -3.44 9.60
CA ILE A 19 -2.89 -2.79 9.57
C ILE A 19 -2.95 -1.43 8.85
N GLY A 20 -3.62 -1.33 7.69
CA GLY A 20 -3.71 -0.08 6.95
C GLY A 20 -4.42 1.04 7.72
N LEU A 21 -5.48 0.72 8.46
CA LEU A 21 -6.17 1.68 9.33
C LEU A 21 -5.27 2.09 10.52
N GLY A 22 -4.57 1.13 11.12
CA GLY A 22 -3.60 1.40 12.20
C GLY A 22 -2.53 2.39 11.75
N ILE A 23 -1.89 2.12 10.61
CA ILE A 23 -0.89 3.01 10.01
C ILE A 23 -1.48 4.40 9.73
N SER A 24 -2.69 4.47 9.17
CA SER A 24 -3.35 5.75 8.87
C SER A 24 -3.58 6.59 10.13
N LYS A 25 -4.01 5.96 11.23
CA LYS A 25 -4.22 6.62 12.52
C LYS A 25 -2.93 7.22 13.07
N GLU A 26 -1.85 6.44 13.08
CA GLU A 26 -0.57 6.91 13.61
C GLU A 26 0.04 8.02 12.73
N LEU A 27 0.01 7.89 11.41
CA LEU A 27 0.48 8.95 10.51
C LEU A 27 -0.35 10.24 10.64
N ALA A 28 -1.67 10.14 10.86
CA ALA A 28 -2.51 11.32 11.11
C ALA A 28 -2.15 12.03 12.40
N LYS A 29 -1.84 11.30 13.48
CA LYS A 29 -1.35 11.87 14.75
C LYS A 29 -0.02 12.61 14.60
N GLU A 30 0.87 12.11 13.72
CA GLU A 30 2.14 12.75 13.38
C GLU A 30 1.97 13.97 12.42
N GLY A 31 0.74 14.37 12.11
CA GLY A 31 0.44 15.54 11.26
C GLY A 31 0.67 15.30 9.77
N VAL A 32 0.64 14.05 9.32
CA VAL A 32 0.75 13.68 7.91
C VAL A 32 -0.59 13.91 7.18
N ASN A 33 -0.56 14.49 5.99
CA ASN A 33 -1.71 14.60 5.11
C ASN A 33 -1.95 13.25 4.42
N LEU A 34 -3.14 12.64 4.60
CA LEU A 34 -3.40 11.30 4.12
C LEU A 34 -4.22 11.28 2.83
N ILE A 35 -3.86 10.38 1.93
CA ILE A 35 -4.63 9.95 0.77
C ILE A 35 -4.96 8.48 0.99
N LEU A 36 -6.17 8.19 1.49
CA LEU A 36 -6.59 6.82 1.79
C LEU A 36 -7.06 6.12 0.53
N VAL A 37 -6.60 4.90 0.29
CA VAL A 37 -7.02 4.10 -0.87
C VAL A 37 -7.71 2.82 -0.41
N ALA A 38 -8.98 2.64 -0.76
CA ALA A 38 -9.75 1.42 -0.49
C ALA A 38 -11.01 1.36 -1.35
N ARG A 39 -11.72 0.21 -1.34
CA ARG A 39 -12.91 -0.02 -2.18
C ARG A 39 -14.25 0.44 -1.60
N ASN A 40 -14.29 0.77 -0.31
CA ASN A 40 -15.55 1.15 0.36
C ASN A 40 -15.57 2.65 0.70
N LYS A 41 -16.32 3.43 -0.08
CA LYS A 41 -16.43 4.89 0.06
C LYS A 41 -16.97 5.30 1.44
N LYS A 42 -17.99 4.61 1.96
CA LYS A 42 -18.57 4.93 3.28
C LYS A 42 -17.52 4.78 4.40
N LYS A 43 -16.77 3.66 4.39
CA LYS A 43 -15.69 3.44 5.38
C LYS A 43 -14.56 4.47 5.24
N LEU A 44 -14.16 4.82 4.01
CA LEU A 44 -13.14 5.86 3.77
C LEU A 44 -13.55 7.21 4.36
N THR A 45 -14.79 7.64 4.09
CA THR A 45 -15.34 8.89 4.64
C THR A 45 -15.39 8.86 6.17
N SER A 46 -15.82 7.74 6.77
CA SER A 46 -15.86 7.58 8.22
C SER A 46 -14.47 7.63 8.85
N CYS A 47 -13.46 6.97 8.22
CA CYS A 47 -12.08 7.02 8.70
C CYS A 47 -11.54 8.46 8.73
N ILE A 48 -11.71 9.21 7.64
CA ILE A 48 -11.23 10.60 7.56
C ILE A 48 -11.87 11.48 8.64
N LYS A 49 -13.19 11.35 8.85
CA LYS A 49 -13.89 12.11 9.90
C LYS A 49 -13.36 11.83 11.31
N GLY A 50 -12.81 10.65 11.55
CA GLY A 50 -12.24 10.24 12.83
C GLY A 50 -10.77 10.61 13.03
N PHE A 51 -10.11 11.23 12.06
CA PHE A 51 -8.71 11.64 12.16
C PHE A 51 -8.55 13.10 12.59
N PRO A 52 -7.44 13.50 13.22
CA PRO A 52 -7.10 14.89 13.43
C PRO A 52 -7.03 15.66 12.10
N ASN A 53 -7.57 16.88 12.05
CA ASN A 53 -7.58 17.76 10.88
C ASN A 53 -8.16 17.08 9.61
N PRO A 54 -9.43 16.62 9.66
CA PRO A 54 -10.03 15.81 8.59
C PRO A 54 -10.01 16.51 7.22
N GLU A 55 -10.01 17.83 7.18
CA GLU A 55 -9.92 18.66 5.97
C GLU A 55 -8.59 18.53 5.22
N LYS A 56 -7.54 18.03 5.88
CA LYS A 56 -6.22 17.78 5.27
C LYS A 56 -6.12 16.41 4.61
N HIS A 57 -7.12 15.55 4.79
CA HIS A 57 -7.12 14.19 4.27
C HIS A 57 -8.07 14.05 3.07
N SER A 58 -7.73 13.12 2.21
CA SER A 58 -8.54 12.78 1.03
C SER A 58 -8.57 11.27 0.82
N PHE A 59 -9.33 10.81 -0.17
CA PHE A 59 -9.34 9.39 -0.52
C PHE A 59 -9.52 9.13 -2.01
N ILE A 60 -9.07 7.96 -2.44
CA ILE A 60 -9.32 7.38 -3.75
C ILE A 60 -10.10 6.08 -3.53
N CYS A 61 -11.36 6.06 -3.97
CA CYS A 61 -12.21 4.86 -3.86
C CYS A 61 -12.01 3.97 -5.09
N VAL A 62 -11.35 2.82 -4.90
CA VAL A 62 -11.04 1.87 -5.97
C VAL A 62 -10.80 0.46 -5.43
N ASP A 63 -11.09 -0.54 -6.25
CA ASP A 63 -10.79 -1.95 -5.99
C ASP A 63 -9.50 -2.36 -6.69
N PHE A 64 -8.57 -2.95 -5.95
CA PHE A 64 -7.27 -3.40 -6.45
C PHE A 64 -7.35 -4.65 -7.33
N SER A 65 -8.46 -5.38 -7.33
CA SER A 65 -8.71 -6.41 -8.33
C SER A 65 -8.85 -5.84 -9.76
N LYS A 66 -8.93 -4.51 -9.89
CA LYS A 66 -9.13 -3.78 -11.16
C LYS A 66 -8.00 -2.77 -11.40
N PRO A 67 -6.77 -3.20 -11.74
CA PRO A 67 -5.58 -2.33 -11.86
C PRO A 67 -5.77 -1.17 -12.84
N ASN A 68 -6.49 -1.39 -13.96
CA ASN A 68 -6.77 -0.34 -14.93
C ASN A 68 -7.62 0.79 -14.33
N LYS A 69 -8.62 0.44 -13.49
CA LYS A 69 -9.42 1.44 -12.78
C LYS A 69 -8.59 2.19 -11.73
N LEU A 70 -7.65 1.52 -11.08
CA LEU A 70 -6.70 2.20 -10.19
C LEU A 70 -5.89 3.24 -10.97
N LYS A 71 -5.32 2.86 -12.11
CA LYS A 71 -4.54 3.78 -12.96
C LYS A 71 -5.36 4.99 -13.41
N GLU A 72 -6.61 4.80 -13.84
CA GLU A 72 -7.52 5.90 -14.21
C GLU A 72 -7.81 6.84 -13.04
N LYS A 73 -8.16 6.29 -11.87
CA LYS A 73 -8.43 7.09 -10.65
C LYS A 73 -7.21 7.88 -10.20
N LEU A 74 -6.01 7.30 -10.28
CA LEU A 74 -4.77 8.00 -9.97
C LEU A 74 -4.50 9.13 -10.97
N LYS A 75 -4.70 8.91 -12.29
CA LYS A 75 -4.58 9.97 -13.30
C LYS A 75 -5.48 11.16 -12.99
N ILE A 76 -6.75 10.91 -12.67
CA ILE A 76 -7.71 11.96 -12.32
C ILE A 76 -7.28 12.68 -11.04
N TYR A 77 -6.88 11.91 -10.02
CA TYR A 77 -6.46 12.48 -8.74
C TYR A 77 -5.26 13.40 -8.90
N PHE A 78 -4.19 12.94 -9.54
CA PHE A 78 -2.96 13.73 -9.72
C PHE A 78 -3.08 14.88 -10.73
N LYS A 79 -4.04 14.82 -11.68
CA LYS A 79 -4.36 15.96 -12.54
C LYS A 79 -4.93 17.15 -11.74
N ASN A 80 -5.69 16.84 -10.68
CA ASN A 80 -6.37 17.84 -9.86
C ASN A 80 -5.60 18.20 -8.57
N ASN A 81 -4.51 17.53 -8.28
CA ASN A 81 -3.75 17.67 -7.04
C ASN A 81 -2.25 17.62 -7.32
N ASN A 82 -1.61 18.78 -7.28
CA ASN A 82 -0.18 18.91 -7.57
C ASN A 82 0.74 18.70 -6.34
N LYS A 83 0.17 18.35 -5.17
CA LYS A 83 0.97 18.14 -3.96
C LYS A 83 1.81 16.85 -4.11
N PRO A 84 3.12 16.91 -3.83
CA PRO A 84 3.96 15.73 -3.91
C PRO A 84 3.60 14.72 -2.82
N VAL A 85 3.75 13.45 -3.15
CA VAL A 85 3.60 12.34 -2.19
C VAL A 85 4.98 11.96 -1.66
N HIS A 86 5.14 11.91 -0.35
CA HIS A 86 6.39 11.63 0.33
C HIS A 86 6.49 10.17 0.78
N ILE A 87 5.33 9.55 1.08
CA ILE A 87 5.24 8.21 1.65
C ILE A 87 4.19 7.42 0.88
N LEU A 88 4.52 6.20 0.48
CA LEU A 88 3.59 5.24 -0.12
C LEU A 88 3.56 3.96 0.74
N ILE A 89 2.40 3.63 1.28
CA ILE A 89 2.16 2.38 1.98
C ILE A 89 1.34 1.45 1.08
N ASN A 90 2.02 0.48 0.49
CA ASN A 90 1.39 -0.59 -0.27
C ASN A 90 0.87 -1.66 0.67
N ASN A 91 -0.45 -1.76 0.79
CA ASN A 91 -1.13 -2.72 1.64
C ASN A 91 -2.49 -3.08 1.04
N THR A 92 -2.80 -4.35 0.92
CA THR A 92 -4.09 -4.83 0.44
C THR A 92 -4.48 -6.14 1.12
N GLY A 93 -5.73 -6.56 0.97
CA GLY A 93 -6.18 -7.88 1.41
C GLY A 93 -5.39 -8.98 0.70
N GLY A 94 -5.09 -10.06 1.40
CA GLY A 94 -4.39 -11.19 0.79
C GLY A 94 -5.33 -12.12 0.02
N PRO A 95 -4.77 -13.00 -0.83
CA PRO A 95 -5.51 -14.08 -1.50
C PRO A 95 -6.19 -15.01 -0.51
N LYS A 96 -7.10 -15.84 -0.99
CA LYS A 96 -7.70 -16.93 -0.21
C LYS A 96 -6.61 -17.88 0.30
N SER A 97 -6.88 -18.50 1.44
CA SER A 97 -6.08 -19.64 1.92
C SER A 97 -6.34 -20.86 1.02
N GLY A 98 -5.31 -21.63 0.81
CA GLY A 98 -5.35 -22.85 0.01
C GLY A 98 -3.96 -23.42 -0.24
N SER A 99 -3.91 -24.70 -0.68
CA SER A 99 -2.67 -25.32 -1.13
C SER A 99 -2.20 -24.69 -2.44
N LEU A 100 -0.92 -24.79 -2.73
CA LEU A 100 -0.37 -24.32 -3.99
C LEU A 100 -0.79 -25.22 -5.15
N GLU A 101 -0.85 -26.52 -4.91
CA GLU A 101 -1.24 -27.53 -5.89
C GLU A 101 -2.70 -27.34 -6.39
N GLY A 102 -3.61 -26.97 -5.48
CA GLY A 102 -5.02 -26.74 -5.83
C GLY A 102 -5.34 -25.33 -6.32
N ALA A 103 -4.34 -24.44 -6.42
CA ALA A 103 -4.57 -23.07 -6.81
C ALA A 103 -4.83 -22.93 -8.32
N THR A 104 -5.82 -22.13 -8.69
CA THR A 104 -6.15 -21.85 -10.08
C THR A 104 -5.30 -20.72 -10.67
N ASN A 105 -5.21 -20.68 -12.00
CA ASN A 105 -4.55 -19.57 -12.70
C ASN A 105 -5.20 -18.23 -12.38
N ASP A 106 -6.52 -18.18 -12.25
CA ASP A 106 -7.25 -16.94 -11.93
C ASP A 106 -6.90 -16.40 -10.55
N GLU A 107 -6.73 -17.28 -9.55
CA GLU A 107 -6.27 -16.87 -8.21
C GLU A 107 -4.87 -16.27 -8.24
N PHE A 108 -3.97 -16.82 -9.06
CA PHE A 108 -2.62 -16.24 -9.28
C PHE A 108 -2.70 -14.89 -9.97
N ILE A 109 -3.47 -14.76 -11.06
CA ILE A 109 -3.62 -13.52 -11.82
C ILE A 109 -4.23 -12.43 -10.92
N GLU A 110 -5.29 -12.74 -10.18
CA GLU A 110 -5.92 -11.79 -9.26
C GLU A 110 -4.92 -11.34 -8.19
N ALA A 111 -4.23 -12.27 -7.54
CA ALA A 111 -3.27 -11.95 -6.50
C ALA A 111 -2.09 -11.13 -7.04
N PHE A 112 -1.56 -11.47 -8.21
CA PHE A 112 -0.49 -10.72 -8.86
C PHE A 112 -0.94 -9.29 -9.21
N ASN A 113 -2.14 -9.15 -9.76
CA ASN A 113 -2.74 -7.86 -10.05
C ASN A 113 -2.85 -6.99 -8.79
N MET A 114 -3.39 -7.55 -7.70
CA MET A 114 -3.61 -6.82 -6.46
C MET A 114 -2.33 -6.41 -5.75
N HIS A 115 -1.29 -7.25 -5.77
CA HIS A 115 -0.10 -7.08 -4.95
C HIS A 115 1.11 -6.53 -5.73
N VAL A 116 1.35 -7.02 -6.94
CA VAL A 116 2.53 -6.60 -7.73
C VAL A 116 2.16 -5.45 -8.65
N LEU A 117 1.15 -5.66 -9.50
CA LEU A 117 0.82 -4.67 -10.53
C LEU A 117 0.26 -3.38 -9.93
N CYS A 118 -0.58 -3.47 -8.89
CA CYS A 118 -1.07 -2.26 -8.20
C CYS A 118 0.04 -1.50 -7.50
N ASN A 119 1.01 -2.19 -6.87
CA ASN A 119 2.18 -1.53 -6.28
C ASN A 119 3.02 -0.81 -7.34
N GLN A 120 3.25 -1.46 -8.50
CA GLN A 120 3.95 -0.86 -9.62
C GLN A 120 3.22 0.38 -10.16
N ILE A 121 1.89 0.30 -10.34
CA ILE A 121 1.08 1.43 -10.78
C ILE A 121 1.19 2.59 -9.80
N LEU A 122 0.97 2.36 -8.50
CA LEU A 122 1.06 3.39 -7.47
C LEU A 122 2.44 4.05 -7.46
N SER A 123 3.50 3.24 -7.50
CA SER A 123 4.89 3.73 -7.53
C SER A 123 5.16 4.60 -8.76
N SER A 124 4.67 4.22 -9.95
CA SER A 124 4.86 5.01 -11.18
C SER A 124 4.24 6.42 -11.11
N PHE A 125 3.23 6.62 -10.27
CA PHE A 125 2.62 7.94 -10.06
C PHE A 125 3.35 8.79 -9.01
N VAL A 126 3.95 8.18 -7.99
CA VAL A 126 4.56 8.93 -6.88
C VAL A 126 6.07 9.14 -7.05
N VAL A 127 6.78 8.18 -7.66
CA VAL A 127 8.24 8.22 -7.81
C VAL A 127 8.75 9.46 -8.54
N PRO A 128 8.14 9.93 -9.63
CA PRO A 128 8.61 11.16 -10.29
C PRO A 128 8.61 12.38 -9.36
N GLY A 129 7.61 12.50 -8.49
CA GLY A 129 7.54 13.55 -7.47
C GLY A 129 8.59 13.36 -6.38
N MET A 130 8.76 12.12 -5.89
CA MET A 130 9.78 11.79 -4.88
C MET A 130 11.20 12.07 -5.39
N LYS A 131 11.51 11.76 -6.66
CA LYS A 131 12.80 12.08 -7.28
C LYS A 131 13.07 13.59 -7.30
N LYS A 132 12.07 14.39 -7.68
CA LYS A 132 12.20 15.87 -7.67
C LYS A 132 12.41 16.45 -6.27
N LEU A 133 11.88 15.79 -5.24
CA LEU A 133 12.05 16.20 -3.84
C LEU A 133 13.39 15.73 -3.24
N GLY A 134 14.08 14.78 -3.85
CA GLY A 134 15.19 14.07 -3.19
C GLY A 134 14.76 13.34 -1.91
N TYR A 135 13.50 12.90 -1.85
CA TYR A 135 12.94 12.22 -0.66
C TYR A 135 11.76 11.32 -1.03
N GLY A 136 11.76 10.09 -0.55
CA GLY A 136 10.62 9.18 -0.68
C GLY A 136 10.73 7.98 0.26
N ARG A 137 9.59 7.48 0.72
CA ARG A 137 9.51 6.26 1.55
C ARG A 137 8.41 5.36 0.99
N ILE A 138 8.80 4.25 0.39
CA ILE A 138 7.88 3.22 -0.11
C ILE A 138 7.96 2.05 0.86
N ILE A 139 6.82 1.68 1.45
CA ILE A 139 6.73 0.60 2.44
C ILE A 139 5.68 -0.38 1.97
N ASN A 140 6.08 -1.64 1.81
CA ASN A 140 5.20 -2.72 1.38
C ASN A 140 4.86 -3.62 2.57
N ILE A 141 3.59 -3.79 2.86
CA ILE A 141 3.12 -4.72 3.89
C ILE A 141 2.97 -6.09 3.24
N ILE A 142 3.95 -6.95 3.46
CA ILE A 142 3.98 -8.29 2.87
C ILE A 142 3.68 -9.39 3.92
N SER A 143 4.59 -10.29 4.24
CA SER A 143 4.36 -11.37 5.20
C SER A 143 5.68 -11.99 5.63
N THR A 144 5.71 -12.57 6.82
CA THR A 144 6.82 -13.46 7.26
C THR A 144 6.98 -14.66 6.33
N SER A 145 5.95 -15.03 5.57
CA SER A 145 5.99 -16.14 4.61
C SER A 145 7.00 -15.97 3.48
N VAL A 146 7.55 -14.78 3.26
CA VAL A 146 8.65 -14.56 2.31
C VAL A 146 10.00 -15.09 2.83
N LYS A 147 10.09 -15.41 4.12
CA LYS A 147 11.25 -16.04 4.76
C LYS A 147 11.04 -17.53 4.94
N ILE A 148 9.87 -17.89 5.48
CA ILE A 148 9.48 -19.29 5.73
C ILE A 148 8.05 -19.43 5.19
N PRO A 149 7.82 -20.24 4.13
CA PRO A 149 6.49 -20.47 3.59
C PRO A 149 5.51 -20.95 4.66
N ILE A 150 4.30 -20.38 4.66
CA ILE A 150 3.23 -20.78 5.59
C ILE A 150 2.34 -21.79 4.88
N THR A 151 2.13 -22.96 5.48
CA THR A 151 1.24 -24.00 4.96
C THR A 151 -0.18 -23.45 4.76
N GLY A 152 -0.81 -23.80 3.65
CA GLY A 152 -2.16 -23.34 3.32
C GLY A 152 -2.24 -21.90 2.78
N LEU A 153 -1.11 -21.25 2.48
CA LEU A 153 -1.06 -19.92 1.89
C LEU A 153 -0.29 -19.89 0.56
N GLY A 154 -0.46 -20.89 -0.29
CA GLY A 154 0.36 -21.11 -1.49
C GLY A 154 0.48 -19.89 -2.41
N VAL A 155 -0.63 -19.37 -2.91
CA VAL A 155 -0.65 -18.18 -3.78
C VAL A 155 -0.09 -16.96 -3.06
N SER A 156 -0.45 -16.76 -1.79
CA SER A 156 0.04 -15.63 -0.99
C SER A 156 1.56 -15.68 -0.80
N ASN A 157 2.12 -16.84 -0.47
CA ASN A 157 3.56 -17.02 -0.30
C ASN A 157 4.31 -16.62 -1.58
N THR A 158 3.84 -17.10 -2.73
CA THR A 158 4.44 -16.85 -4.04
C THR A 158 4.41 -15.37 -4.41
N VAL A 159 3.23 -14.75 -4.34
CA VAL A 159 3.05 -13.36 -4.77
C VAL A 159 3.76 -12.37 -3.82
N ARG A 160 3.80 -12.67 -2.52
CA ARG A 160 4.54 -11.83 -1.59
C ARG A 160 6.05 -11.96 -1.73
N GLY A 161 6.54 -13.14 -2.14
CA GLY A 161 7.92 -13.33 -2.58
C GLY A 161 8.26 -12.46 -3.79
N ALA A 162 7.35 -12.40 -4.78
CA ALA A 162 7.51 -11.51 -5.93
C ALA A 162 7.59 -10.03 -5.52
N VAL A 163 6.72 -9.57 -4.62
CA VAL A 163 6.78 -8.19 -4.07
C VAL A 163 8.10 -7.95 -3.35
N ALA A 164 8.60 -8.92 -2.57
CA ALA A 164 9.86 -8.77 -1.84
C ALA A 164 11.05 -8.54 -2.80
N ASN A 165 11.10 -9.28 -3.91
CA ASN A 165 12.15 -9.11 -4.91
C ASN A 165 11.98 -7.82 -5.74
N TRP A 166 10.76 -7.49 -6.15
CA TRP A 166 10.42 -6.21 -6.77
C TRP A 166 10.88 -5.03 -5.90
N SER A 167 10.70 -5.11 -4.59
CA SER A 167 11.11 -4.07 -3.65
C SER A 167 12.63 -3.86 -3.64
N LYS A 168 13.42 -4.93 -3.70
CA LYS A 168 14.88 -4.84 -3.76
C LYS A 168 15.35 -4.15 -5.03
N THR A 169 14.76 -4.51 -6.17
CA THR A 169 15.04 -3.87 -7.46
C THR A 169 14.75 -2.38 -7.40
N MET A 170 13.56 -2.02 -6.93
CA MET A 170 13.18 -0.62 -6.77
C MET A 170 14.08 0.13 -5.79
N ALA A 171 14.53 -0.51 -4.71
CA ALA A 171 15.43 0.11 -3.73
C ALA A 171 16.79 0.45 -4.37
N ASN A 172 17.32 -0.47 -5.20
CA ASN A 172 18.58 -0.24 -5.92
C ASN A 172 18.45 0.90 -6.94
N GLU A 173 17.36 0.92 -7.72
CA GLU A 173 17.14 1.95 -8.75
C GLU A 173 16.84 3.34 -8.19
N LEU A 174 16.29 3.42 -6.99
CA LEU A 174 15.81 4.68 -6.41
C LEU A 174 16.72 5.23 -5.29
N GLY A 175 17.71 4.46 -4.85
CA GLY A 175 18.60 4.84 -3.75
C GLY A 175 19.36 6.14 -4.00
N GLU A 176 19.82 6.37 -5.22
CA GLU A 176 20.52 7.61 -5.61
C GLU A 176 19.67 8.88 -5.43
N PHE A 177 18.32 8.75 -5.45
CA PHE A 177 17.37 9.84 -5.24
C PHE A 177 16.90 9.99 -3.79
N GLN A 178 17.59 9.36 -2.82
CA GLN A 178 17.23 9.36 -1.38
C GLN A 178 15.82 8.76 -1.12
N ILE A 179 15.37 7.85 -2.00
CA ILE A 179 14.12 7.11 -1.86
C ILE A 179 14.43 5.72 -1.33
N THR A 180 13.80 5.35 -0.22
CA THR A 180 13.92 4.00 0.34
C THR A 180 12.69 3.15 0.00
N VAL A 181 12.92 1.86 -0.27
CA VAL A 181 11.85 0.89 -0.50
C VAL A 181 12.05 -0.28 0.45
N ASN A 182 11.13 -0.44 1.39
CA ASN A 182 11.23 -1.42 2.47
C ASN A 182 10.01 -2.31 2.56
N ASN A 183 10.19 -3.50 3.11
CA ASN A 183 9.14 -4.47 3.36
C ASN A 183 8.93 -4.64 4.87
N ILE A 184 7.69 -4.56 5.31
CA ILE A 184 7.26 -5.00 6.63
C ILE A 184 6.68 -6.40 6.49
N LEU A 185 7.12 -7.30 7.35
CA LEU A 185 6.76 -8.71 7.34
C LEU A 185 5.86 -9.05 8.55
N PRO A 186 4.56 -8.72 8.52
CA PRO A 186 3.68 -9.08 9.62
C PRO A 186 3.60 -10.60 9.76
N GLY A 187 3.61 -11.06 11.02
CA GLY A 187 3.17 -12.40 11.38
C GLY A 187 1.65 -12.43 11.61
N TYR A 188 1.21 -13.24 12.56
CA TYR A 188 -0.18 -13.28 13.02
C TYR A 188 -0.53 -11.98 13.73
N THR A 189 -1.25 -11.10 13.05
CA THR A 189 -1.68 -9.81 13.57
C THR A 189 -3.18 -9.85 13.83
N ASN A 190 -3.61 -9.53 15.04
CA ASN A 190 -5.03 -9.52 15.41
C ASN A 190 -5.80 -8.46 14.60
N THR A 191 -6.40 -8.90 13.52
CA THR A 191 -7.21 -8.11 12.61
C THR A 191 -8.41 -8.93 12.17
N GLY A 192 -9.47 -8.32 11.65
CA GLY A 192 -10.64 -9.03 11.11
C GLY A 192 -10.36 -10.03 9.97
N ARG A 193 -9.10 -10.31 9.65
CA ARG A 193 -8.70 -11.38 8.73
C ARG A 193 -8.41 -12.70 9.46
N LEU A 194 -8.12 -12.63 10.77
CA LEU A 194 -7.85 -13.83 11.59
C LEU A 194 -9.09 -14.30 12.38
N SER A 195 -10.17 -13.52 12.37
CA SER A 195 -11.47 -13.84 12.98
C SER A 195 -12.40 -14.52 12.00
#